data_f23e4713fb11015422b0b4ce797c36f9
#
_entry.id   f23e4713fb11015422b0b4ce797c36f9
#
_cell.length_a   1.000
_cell.length_b   1.000
_cell.length_c   1.000
_cell.angle_alpha   90.00
_cell.angle_beta   90.00
_cell.angle_gamma   90.00
#
_symmetry.space_group_name_H-M   'P 1'
#
loop_
_entity.id
_entity.type
_entity.pdbx_description
1 polymer ?
#
loop_
_entity_poly.entity_id
_entity_poly.type
_entity_poly.pdbx_seq_one_letter_code
_entity_poly.pdbx_strand_id
1 'polypeptide(L)'
;SSDLDILSFEGHEVVLAENGMEGLVSVKTEKPEVVFCDIKMPKMEGIEVLERIKEFTSDVPVIMISGHGTIDTAIEAIKKGAYDFIEKPLDLNRILITIKNATDKNQLIEETQKLKTKVSKKYEMIGHSDALNHIRIMIDKVAVSDARVLITGPNGCGKELVAHQLHEKSHRNDRAFIEV
;
A
#
# COMPACT_ATOMS: atom_id res chain seq x y z
N SER A 1 22.25 -14.00 17.02
CA SER A 1 22.81 -14.73 15.93
C SER A 1 23.33 -13.77 14.86
N SER A 2 24.42 -14.09 14.20
CA SER A 2 25.23 -13.20 13.37
C SER A 2 24.48 -12.39 12.29
N ASP A 3 23.43 -12.93 11.70
CA ASP A 3 22.70 -12.26 10.61
C ASP A 3 21.87 -11.05 11.08
N LEU A 4 21.39 -11.09 12.32
CA LEU A 4 20.62 -10.00 12.95
C LEU A 4 21.51 -8.86 13.43
N ASP A 5 22.69 -9.21 13.93
CA ASP A 5 23.71 -8.23 14.36
C ASP A 5 24.16 -7.39 13.14
N ILE A 6 24.20 -8.01 11.95
CA ILE A 6 24.58 -7.34 10.72
C ILE A 6 23.51 -6.34 10.26
N LEU A 7 22.20 -6.70 10.33
CA LEU A 7 21.12 -5.77 9.99
C LEU A 7 21.11 -4.54 10.92
N SER A 8 21.38 -4.75 12.20
CA SER A 8 21.52 -3.66 13.16
C SER A 8 22.74 -2.78 12.86
N PHE A 9 23.84 -3.37 12.37
CA PHE A 9 25.04 -2.65 11.97
C PHE A 9 24.83 -1.78 10.72
N GLU A 10 23.97 -2.23 9.79
CA GLU A 10 23.56 -1.47 8.60
C GLU A 10 22.53 -0.36 8.93
N GLY A 11 22.21 -0.15 10.20
CA GLY A 11 21.34 0.93 10.66
C GLY A 11 19.86 0.61 10.71
N HIS A 12 19.48 -0.66 10.59
CA HIS A 12 18.10 -1.12 10.75
C HIS A 12 17.78 -1.39 12.23
N GLU A 13 16.61 -0.92 12.68
CA GLU A 13 16.06 -1.32 13.97
C GLU A 13 15.41 -2.71 13.81
N VAL A 14 15.87 -3.69 14.59
CA VAL A 14 15.44 -5.08 14.44
C VAL A 14 14.66 -5.51 15.67
N VAL A 15 13.42 -5.93 15.47
CA VAL A 15 12.55 -6.50 16.50
C VAL A 15 12.43 -8.01 16.24
N LEU A 16 12.65 -8.81 17.28
CA LEU A 16 12.59 -10.26 17.24
C LEU A 16 11.31 -10.78 17.85
N ALA A 17 10.76 -11.83 17.25
CA ALA A 17 9.67 -12.62 17.79
C ALA A 17 10.03 -14.12 17.74
N GLU A 18 9.83 -14.83 18.84
CA GLU A 18 10.19 -16.25 18.94
C GLU A 18 9.17 -17.19 18.29
N ASN A 19 7.97 -16.70 18.00
CA ASN A 19 6.89 -17.48 17.41
C ASN A 19 5.88 -16.58 16.68
N GLY A 20 5.02 -17.19 15.86
CA GLY A 20 4.06 -16.47 15.04
C GLY A 20 3.07 -15.59 15.82
N MET A 21 2.62 -16.00 17.00
CA MET A 21 1.70 -15.21 17.84
C MET A 21 2.36 -13.93 18.34
N GLU A 22 3.58 -14.03 18.82
CA GLU A 22 4.38 -12.87 19.26
C GLU A 22 4.68 -11.95 18.07
N GLY A 23 5.04 -12.52 16.91
CA GLY A 23 5.26 -11.77 15.67
C GLY A 23 4.03 -10.95 15.27
N LEU A 24 2.83 -11.52 15.35
CA LEU A 24 1.58 -10.78 15.04
C LEU A 24 1.34 -9.60 15.99
N VAL A 25 1.68 -9.75 17.28
CA VAL A 25 1.60 -8.65 18.25
C VAL A 25 2.63 -7.58 17.89
N SER A 26 3.89 -7.96 17.65
CA SER A 26 4.96 -7.03 17.30
C SER A 26 4.67 -6.25 16.03
N VAL A 27 4.11 -6.88 14.98
CA VAL A 27 3.71 -6.16 13.77
C VAL A 27 2.65 -5.08 14.04
N LYS A 28 1.73 -5.32 14.98
CA LYS A 28 0.69 -4.35 15.36
C LYS A 28 1.22 -3.19 16.20
N THR A 29 2.13 -3.48 17.12
CA THR A 29 2.66 -2.47 18.07
C THR A 29 3.78 -1.64 17.45
N GLU A 30 4.75 -2.29 16.82
CA GLU A 30 5.96 -1.65 16.29
C GLU A 30 5.81 -1.12 14.87
N LYS A 31 4.82 -1.63 14.10
CA LYS A 31 4.54 -1.24 12.70
C LYS A 31 5.79 -1.27 11.82
N PRO A 32 6.45 -2.42 11.70
CA PRO A 32 7.69 -2.54 10.95
C PRO A 32 7.50 -2.22 9.46
N GLU A 33 8.55 -1.69 8.83
CA GLU A 33 8.56 -1.44 7.39
C GLU A 33 8.66 -2.72 6.55
N VAL A 34 9.27 -3.79 7.11
CA VAL A 34 9.44 -5.10 6.46
C VAL A 34 9.35 -6.19 7.53
N VAL A 35 8.72 -7.31 7.19
CA VAL A 35 8.65 -8.50 8.07
C VAL A 35 9.35 -9.68 7.39
N PHE A 36 10.27 -10.31 8.09
CA PHE A 36 10.83 -11.60 7.74
C PHE A 36 10.16 -12.70 8.56
N CYS A 37 9.60 -13.69 7.89
CA CYS A 37 8.84 -14.75 8.54
C CYS A 37 9.35 -16.13 8.09
N ASP A 38 9.81 -16.93 9.03
CA ASP A 38 10.16 -18.34 8.74
C ASP A 38 8.87 -19.13 8.49
N ILE A 39 8.87 -20.00 7.51
CA ILE A 39 7.71 -20.87 7.22
C ILE A 39 7.50 -21.88 8.35
N LYS A 40 8.57 -22.49 8.84
CA LYS A 40 8.51 -23.51 9.91
C LYS A 40 8.79 -22.88 11.26
N MET A 41 7.74 -22.50 11.96
CA MET A 41 7.83 -21.98 13.33
C MET A 41 6.99 -22.83 14.30
N PRO A 42 7.36 -22.87 15.59
CA PRO A 42 6.54 -23.50 16.62
C PRO A 42 5.23 -22.73 16.82
N LYS A 43 4.18 -23.43 17.23
CA LYS A 43 2.83 -22.93 17.56
C LYS A 43 1.99 -22.45 16.39
N MET A 44 2.57 -21.82 15.38
CA MET A 44 1.84 -21.29 14.21
C MET A 44 2.75 -21.31 13.00
N GLU A 45 2.28 -21.85 11.88
CA GLU A 45 3.05 -21.86 10.63
C GLU A 45 3.17 -20.46 10.02
N GLY A 46 4.32 -20.17 9.38
CA GLY A 46 4.59 -18.85 8.81
C GLY A 46 3.59 -18.43 7.73
N ILE A 47 3.02 -19.37 7.00
CA ILE A 47 1.97 -19.08 6.01
C ILE A 47 0.69 -18.55 6.69
N GLU A 48 0.31 -19.12 7.84
CA GLU A 48 -0.83 -18.60 8.62
C GLU A 48 -0.54 -17.22 9.20
N VAL A 49 0.70 -16.98 9.65
CA VAL A 49 1.14 -15.64 10.10
C VAL A 49 1.03 -14.62 8.98
N LEU A 50 1.49 -14.97 7.75
CA LEU A 50 1.37 -14.14 6.57
C LEU A 50 -0.09 -13.74 6.30
N GLU A 51 -1.00 -14.72 6.25
CA GLU A 51 -2.42 -14.46 5.99
C GLU A 51 -3.01 -13.50 7.03
N ARG A 52 -2.75 -13.75 8.31
CA ARG A 52 -3.22 -12.87 9.40
C ARG A 52 -2.62 -11.46 9.34
N ILE A 53 -1.34 -11.31 8.97
CA ILE A 53 -0.76 -9.98 8.75
C ILE A 53 -1.51 -9.27 7.62
N LYS A 54 -1.77 -9.96 6.52
CA LYS A 54 -2.45 -9.38 5.34
C LYS A 54 -3.92 -9.02 5.59
N GLU A 55 -4.60 -9.67 6.55
CA GLU A 55 -5.95 -9.33 6.97
C GLU A 55 -6.04 -7.94 7.65
N PHE A 56 -5.07 -7.56 8.46
CA PHE A 56 -5.09 -6.28 9.17
C PHE A 56 -4.16 -5.21 8.59
N THR A 57 -3.17 -5.59 7.75
CA THR A 57 -2.32 -4.66 7.02
C THR A 57 -1.87 -5.25 5.70
N SER A 58 -2.37 -4.71 4.57
CA SER A 58 -1.99 -5.13 3.23
C SER A 58 -0.62 -4.59 2.82
N ASP A 59 -0.19 -3.47 3.40
CA ASP A 59 0.88 -2.63 2.89
C ASP A 59 2.27 -3.05 3.37
N VAL A 60 2.36 -3.69 4.54
CA VAL A 60 3.64 -4.17 5.06
C VAL A 60 4.14 -5.36 4.23
N PRO A 61 5.32 -5.26 3.57
CA PRO A 61 5.90 -6.38 2.85
C PRO A 61 6.34 -7.48 3.81
N VAL A 62 5.86 -8.69 3.55
CA VAL A 62 6.25 -9.90 4.29
C VAL A 62 7.10 -10.77 3.40
N ILE A 63 8.32 -11.04 3.81
CA ILE A 63 9.30 -11.89 3.12
C ILE A 63 9.34 -13.23 3.83
N MET A 64 9.02 -14.30 3.11
CA MET A 64 9.04 -15.63 3.67
C MET A 64 10.44 -16.24 3.59
N ILE A 65 10.86 -16.92 4.65
CA ILE A 65 12.13 -17.62 4.73
C ILE A 65 11.87 -19.12 4.89
N SER A 66 12.63 -19.96 4.19
CA SER A 66 12.51 -21.41 4.31
C SER A 66 13.86 -22.11 4.24
N GLY A 67 14.07 -23.12 5.09
CA GLY A 67 15.24 -24.00 5.01
C GLY A 67 15.06 -25.20 4.08
N HIS A 68 13.84 -25.53 3.67
CA HIS A 68 13.49 -26.66 2.82
C HIS A 68 12.28 -26.28 1.95
N GLY A 69 12.32 -25.11 1.33
CA GLY A 69 11.23 -24.63 0.47
C GLY A 69 11.19 -25.38 -0.85
N THR A 70 10.05 -26.01 -1.16
CA THR A 70 9.77 -26.44 -2.51
C THR A 70 9.28 -25.27 -3.34
N ILE A 71 9.39 -25.35 -4.66
CA ILE A 71 8.82 -24.34 -5.58
C ILE A 71 7.33 -24.14 -5.28
N ASP A 72 6.61 -25.19 -4.96
CA ASP A 72 5.18 -25.12 -4.65
C ASP A 72 4.90 -24.27 -3.39
N THR A 73 5.71 -24.42 -2.36
CA THR A 73 5.59 -23.61 -1.13
C THR A 73 5.87 -22.13 -1.39
N ALA A 74 6.85 -21.83 -2.24
CA ALA A 74 7.14 -20.45 -2.65
C ALA A 74 5.98 -19.84 -3.44
N ILE A 75 5.43 -20.59 -4.39
CA ILE A 75 4.26 -20.17 -5.18
C ILE A 75 3.04 -19.93 -4.28
N GLU A 76 2.80 -20.82 -3.30
CA GLU A 76 1.71 -20.65 -2.33
C GLU A 76 1.88 -19.37 -1.52
N ALA A 77 3.08 -19.12 -0.98
CA ALA A 77 3.37 -17.92 -0.22
C ALA A 77 3.12 -16.63 -1.03
N ILE A 78 3.60 -16.59 -2.28
CA ILE A 78 3.37 -15.42 -3.16
C ILE A 78 1.87 -15.24 -3.47
N LYS A 79 1.13 -16.32 -3.75
CA LYS A 79 -0.33 -16.25 -3.96
C LYS A 79 -1.08 -15.72 -2.74
N LYS A 80 -0.60 -15.99 -1.53
CA LYS A 80 -1.16 -15.51 -0.26
C LYS A 80 -0.67 -14.10 0.11
N GLY A 81 0.09 -13.43 -0.75
CA GLY A 81 0.48 -12.04 -0.61
C GLY A 81 1.86 -11.81 0.02
N ALA A 82 2.74 -12.82 0.05
CA ALA A 82 4.14 -12.59 0.37
C ALA A 82 4.77 -11.66 -0.69
N TYR A 83 5.64 -10.77 -0.22
CA TYR A 83 6.40 -9.87 -1.08
C TYR A 83 7.49 -10.60 -1.86
N ASP A 84 8.24 -11.47 -1.15
CA ASP A 84 9.31 -12.30 -1.71
C ASP A 84 9.46 -13.57 -0.88
N PHE A 85 10.26 -14.50 -1.40
CA PHE A 85 10.61 -15.76 -0.77
C PHE A 85 12.12 -15.97 -0.84
N ILE A 86 12.76 -16.27 0.29
CA ILE A 86 14.21 -16.49 0.40
C ILE A 86 14.50 -17.85 1.00
N GLU A 87 15.36 -18.64 0.34
CA GLU A 87 15.78 -19.92 0.83
C GLU A 87 17.03 -19.78 1.72
N LYS A 88 17.09 -20.56 2.79
CA LYS A 88 18.29 -20.69 3.64
C LYS A 88 19.35 -21.56 2.92
N PRO A 89 20.65 -21.25 3.02
CA PRO A 89 21.27 -20.23 3.88
C PRO A 89 21.01 -18.80 3.37
N LEU A 90 20.82 -17.89 4.33
CA LEU A 90 20.51 -16.50 4.01
C LEU A 90 21.77 -15.80 3.45
N ASP A 91 21.67 -15.27 2.25
CA ASP A 91 22.66 -14.36 1.66
C ASP A 91 22.37 -12.94 2.10
N LEU A 92 23.32 -12.31 2.78
CA LEU A 92 23.18 -10.96 3.30
C LEU A 92 22.89 -9.94 2.20
N ASN A 93 23.58 -10.02 1.06
CA ASN A 93 23.36 -9.08 -0.04
C ASN A 93 21.93 -9.20 -0.57
N ARG A 94 21.42 -10.43 -0.68
CA ARG A 94 20.03 -10.67 -1.08
C ARG A 94 19.04 -10.08 -0.08
N ILE A 95 19.27 -10.24 1.22
CA ILE A 95 18.42 -9.65 2.27
C ILE A 95 18.39 -8.14 2.13
N LEU A 96 19.56 -7.48 2.07
CA LEU A 96 19.66 -6.02 1.97
C LEU A 96 19.01 -5.48 0.70
N ILE A 97 19.21 -6.13 -0.45
CA ILE A 97 18.56 -5.75 -1.70
C ILE A 97 17.02 -5.91 -1.57
N THR A 98 16.56 -7.00 -0.97
CA THR A 98 15.12 -7.24 -0.81
C THR A 98 14.49 -6.23 0.13
N ILE A 99 15.14 -5.89 1.25
CA ILE A 99 14.70 -4.81 2.16
C ILE A 99 14.57 -3.51 1.39
N LYS A 100 15.64 -3.09 0.71
CA LYS A 100 15.67 -1.85 -0.05
C LYS A 100 14.53 -1.79 -1.08
N ASN A 101 14.36 -2.82 -1.88
CA ASN A 101 13.30 -2.86 -2.90
C ASN A 101 11.89 -2.80 -2.28
N ALA A 102 11.71 -3.47 -1.13
CA ALA A 102 10.43 -3.48 -0.42
C ALA A 102 10.09 -2.11 0.17
N THR A 103 11.07 -1.44 0.79
CA THR A 103 10.90 -0.10 1.38
C THR A 103 10.74 0.98 0.30
N ASP A 104 11.55 0.97 -0.76
CA ASP A 104 11.45 1.92 -1.88
C ASP A 104 10.06 1.86 -2.54
N LYS A 105 9.52 0.66 -2.75
CA LYS A 105 8.17 0.47 -3.30
C LYS A 105 7.09 1.07 -2.39
N ASN A 106 7.18 0.83 -1.10
CA ASN A 106 6.21 1.37 -0.13
C ASN A 106 6.29 2.90 -0.07
N GLN A 107 7.49 3.46 -0.05
CA GLN A 107 7.69 4.90 -0.07
C GLN A 107 7.06 5.55 -1.31
N LEU A 108 7.25 4.98 -2.50
CA LEU A 108 6.64 5.46 -3.74
C LEU A 108 5.10 5.41 -3.68
N ILE A 109 4.52 4.36 -3.10
CA ILE A 109 3.07 4.24 -2.91
C ILE A 109 2.57 5.34 -1.97
N GLU A 110 3.24 5.54 -0.82
CA GLU A 110 2.88 6.59 0.13
C GLU A 110 3.00 8.00 -0.47
N GLU A 111 4.09 8.29 -1.18
CA GLU A 111 4.29 9.57 -1.85
C GLU A 111 3.20 9.83 -2.88
N THR A 112 2.85 8.81 -3.67
CA THR A 112 1.77 8.89 -4.65
C THR A 112 0.43 9.18 -3.97
N GLN A 113 0.12 8.51 -2.86
CA GLN A 113 -1.11 8.75 -2.10
C GLN A 113 -1.13 10.15 -1.48
N LYS A 114 -0.01 10.60 -0.89
CA LYS A 114 0.12 11.97 -0.34
C LYS A 114 -0.07 13.04 -1.42
N LEU A 115 0.49 12.83 -2.63
CA LEU A 115 0.30 13.73 -3.76
C LEU A 115 -1.15 13.75 -4.25
N LYS A 116 -1.78 12.58 -4.40
CA LYS A 116 -3.21 12.47 -4.76
C LYS A 116 -4.09 13.21 -3.75
N THR A 117 -3.85 13.03 -2.45
CA THR A 117 -4.62 13.70 -1.40
C THR A 117 -4.43 15.23 -1.42
N LYS A 118 -3.22 15.71 -1.71
CA LYS A 118 -2.96 17.16 -1.86
C LYS A 118 -3.70 17.75 -3.05
N VAL A 119 -3.72 17.06 -4.17
CA VAL A 119 -4.45 17.50 -5.39
C VAL A 119 -5.95 17.50 -5.13
N SER A 120 -6.50 16.44 -4.56
CA SER A 120 -7.93 16.33 -4.22
C SER A 120 -8.37 17.48 -3.29
N LYS A 121 -7.60 17.77 -2.23
CA LYS A 121 -7.89 18.92 -1.34
C LYS A 121 -7.84 20.28 -2.04
N LYS A 122 -6.97 20.47 -3.01
CA LYS A 122 -6.87 21.72 -3.77
C LYS A 122 -8.15 22.01 -4.55
N TYR A 123 -8.82 20.97 -5.05
CA TYR A 123 -10.02 21.06 -5.87
C TYR A 123 -11.30 20.68 -5.12
N GLU A 124 -11.27 20.72 -3.79
CA GLU A 124 -12.44 20.48 -2.95
C GLU A 124 -13.43 21.66 -3.07
N MET A 125 -14.70 21.37 -3.37
CA MET A 125 -15.76 22.38 -3.37
C MET A 125 -16.20 22.68 -1.94
N ILE A 126 -15.84 23.87 -1.44
CA ILE A 126 -16.17 24.32 -0.08
C ILE A 126 -17.49 25.09 -0.09
N GLY A 127 -18.41 24.76 0.84
CA GLY A 127 -19.69 25.43 1.03
C GLY A 127 -20.85 24.45 1.11
N HIS A 128 -22.01 24.94 1.60
CA HIS A 128 -23.21 24.16 1.88
C HIS A 128 -24.48 24.79 1.31
N SER A 129 -24.37 25.68 0.30
CA SER A 129 -25.56 26.24 -0.34
C SER A 129 -26.30 25.17 -1.15
N ASP A 130 -27.62 25.35 -1.29
CA ASP A 130 -28.48 24.44 -2.06
C ASP A 130 -28.01 24.32 -3.52
N ALA A 131 -27.51 25.40 -4.11
CA ALA A 131 -26.96 25.39 -5.45
C ALA A 131 -25.70 24.50 -5.56
N LEU A 132 -24.76 24.57 -4.59
CA LEU A 132 -23.58 23.72 -4.54
C LEU A 132 -23.96 22.26 -4.29
N ASN A 133 -24.92 22.00 -3.43
CA ASN A 133 -25.40 20.65 -3.17
C ASN A 133 -26.05 20.04 -4.42
N HIS A 134 -26.78 20.82 -5.18
CA HIS A 134 -27.34 20.37 -6.46
C HIS A 134 -26.25 20.00 -7.46
N ILE A 135 -25.19 20.83 -7.59
CA ILE A 135 -24.05 20.56 -8.45
C ILE A 135 -23.35 19.26 -8.01
N ARG A 136 -23.13 19.02 -6.71
CA ARG A 136 -22.53 17.77 -6.19
C ARG A 136 -23.35 16.55 -6.58
N ILE A 137 -24.67 16.62 -6.43
CA ILE A 137 -25.57 15.53 -6.83
C ILE A 137 -25.48 15.25 -8.33
N MET A 138 -25.39 16.30 -9.15
CA MET A 138 -25.22 16.15 -10.60
C MET A 138 -23.85 15.52 -10.94
N ILE A 139 -22.76 15.94 -10.30
CA ILE A 139 -21.44 15.35 -10.45
C ILE A 139 -21.49 13.85 -10.13
N ASP A 140 -22.05 13.48 -8.99
CA ASP A 140 -22.15 12.07 -8.56
C ASP A 140 -22.91 11.19 -9.56
N LYS A 141 -23.95 11.73 -10.18
CA LYS A 141 -24.74 11.02 -11.20
C LYS A 141 -24.02 10.88 -12.54
N VAL A 142 -23.29 11.94 -12.96
CA VAL A 142 -22.71 12.00 -14.31
C VAL A 142 -21.31 11.37 -14.34
N ALA A 143 -20.53 11.47 -13.25
CA ALA A 143 -19.15 10.97 -13.20
C ALA A 143 -19.02 9.48 -13.48
N VAL A 144 -20.01 8.69 -13.14
CA VAL A 144 -20.03 7.23 -13.37
C VAL A 144 -20.43 6.85 -14.80
N SER A 145 -20.73 7.81 -15.65
CA SER A 145 -21.12 7.61 -17.06
C SER A 145 -20.02 8.07 -18.02
N ASP A 146 -20.07 7.57 -19.26
CA ASP A 146 -19.18 8.05 -20.35
C ASP A 146 -19.74 9.27 -21.10
N ALA A 147 -20.70 9.97 -20.50
CA ALA A 147 -21.32 11.14 -21.12
C ALA A 147 -20.33 12.31 -21.26
N ARG A 148 -20.46 13.05 -22.35
CA ARG A 148 -19.75 14.32 -22.51
C ARG A 148 -20.44 15.39 -21.67
N VAL A 149 -19.67 16.15 -20.90
CA VAL A 149 -20.18 17.18 -19.99
C VAL A 149 -19.78 18.56 -20.50
N LEU A 150 -20.74 19.47 -20.66
CA LEU A 150 -20.49 20.87 -20.90
C LEU A 150 -20.68 21.64 -19.59
N ILE A 151 -19.60 22.31 -19.14
CA ILE A 151 -19.62 23.13 -17.93
C ILE A 151 -19.61 24.62 -18.37
N THR A 152 -20.65 25.36 -18.02
CA THR A 152 -20.80 26.78 -18.38
C THR A 152 -20.91 27.65 -17.12
N GLY A 153 -20.45 28.89 -17.23
CA GLY A 153 -20.55 29.87 -16.15
C GLY A 153 -19.58 31.04 -16.32
N PRO A 154 -19.71 32.10 -15.52
CA PRO A 154 -18.81 33.25 -15.54
C PRO A 154 -17.36 32.87 -15.23
N ASN A 155 -16.41 33.75 -15.55
CA ASN A 155 -15.02 33.54 -15.17
C ASN A 155 -14.87 33.57 -13.65
N GLY A 156 -14.05 32.67 -13.12
CA GLY A 156 -13.82 32.54 -11.68
C GLY A 156 -14.89 31.82 -10.86
N CYS A 157 -15.99 31.33 -11.47
CA CYS A 157 -17.07 30.66 -10.73
C CYS A 157 -16.78 29.19 -10.34
N GLY A 158 -15.56 28.68 -10.57
CA GLY A 158 -15.19 27.33 -10.16
C GLY A 158 -15.48 26.21 -11.17
N LYS A 159 -15.58 26.51 -12.46
CA LYS A 159 -15.76 25.48 -13.53
C LYS A 159 -14.68 24.40 -13.48
N GLU A 160 -13.45 24.79 -13.21
CA GLU A 160 -12.30 23.89 -13.06
C GLU A 160 -12.51 22.91 -11.89
N LEU A 161 -13.03 23.39 -10.74
CA LEU A 161 -13.35 22.53 -9.60
C LEU A 161 -14.36 21.45 -9.96
N VAL A 162 -15.39 21.81 -10.73
CA VAL A 162 -16.40 20.86 -11.22
C VAL A 162 -15.77 19.81 -12.14
N ALA A 163 -14.90 20.23 -13.06
CA ALA A 163 -14.21 19.31 -13.98
C ALA A 163 -13.30 18.33 -13.23
N HIS A 164 -12.51 18.81 -12.27
CA HIS A 164 -11.68 17.96 -11.42
C HIS A 164 -12.51 16.98 -10.59
N GLN A 165 -13.61 17.42 -9.99
CA GLN A 165 -14.50 16.56 -9.21
C GLN A 165 -15.18 15.48 -10.09
N LEU A 166 -15.56 15.80 -11.32
CA LEU A 166 -16.08 14.83 -12.27
C LEU A 166 -15.03 13.78 -12.62
N HIS A 167 -13.78 14.18 -12.85
CA HIS A 167 -12.69 13.25 -13.13
C HIS A 167 -12.39 12.36 -11.92
N GLU A 168 -12.27 12.93 -10.72
CA GLU A 168 -11.96 12.22 -9.48
C GLU A 168 -13.00 11.14 -9.15
N LYS A 169 -14.28 11.41 -9.44
CA LYS A 169 -15.38 10.47 -9.20
C LYS A 169 -15.70 9.54 -10.39
N SER A 170 -14.98 9.68 -11.50
CA SER A 170 -15.17 8.86 -12.69
C SER A 170 -14.42 7.52 -12.62
N HIS A 171 -14.76 6.59 -13.51
CA HIS A 171 -14.02 5.35 -13.72
C HIS A 171 -12.59 5.55 -14.26
N ARG A 172 -12.18 6.81 -14.52
CA ARG A 172 -10.87 7.21 -15.07
C ARG A 172 -10.04 8.00 -14.06
N ASN A 173 -10.37 7.96 -12.77
CA ASN A 173 -9.70 8.70 -11.69
C ASN A 173 -8.22 8.30 -11.50
N ASP A 174 -7.82 7.15 -12.03
CA ASP A 174 -6.43 6.66 -12.04
C ASP A 174 -5.60 7.24 -13.21
N ARG A 175 -6.25 7.88 -14.19
CA ARG A 175 -5.59 8.46 -15.35
C ARG A 175 -5.28 9.94 -15.16
N ALA A 176 -4.35 10.46 -15.98
CA ALA A 176 -4.01 11.86 -15.94
C ALA A 176 -5.20 12.74 -16.37
N PHE A 177 -5.48 13.81 -15.60
CA PHE A 177 -6.37 14.89 -16.01
C PHE A 177 -5.57 15.86 -16.88
N ILE A 178 -6.02 16.08 -18.12
CA ILE A 178 -5.32 16.93 -19.09
C ILE A 178 -6.18 18.17 -19.35
N GLU A 179 -5.62 19.33 -19.05
CA GLU A 179 -6.19 20.64 -19.38
C GLU A 179 -5.63 21.11 -20.74
N VAL A 180 -6.48 21.64 -21.59
CA VAL A 180 -6.12 22.14 -22.94
C VAL A 180 -6.42 23.63 -23.04
#